data_b84c81b768b07dda3478dd36348e863a
#
_entry.id   b84c81b768b07dda3478dd36348e863a
#
_cell.length_a   1.000
_cell.length_b   1.000
_cell.length_c   1.000
_cell.angle_alpha   90.00
_cell.angle_beta   90.00
_cell.angle_gamma   90.00
#
_symmetry.space_group_name_H-M   'P 1'
#
loop_
_entity.id
_entity.type
_entity.pdbx_description
1 polymer ?
#
loop_
_entity_poly.entity_id
_entity_poly.type
_entity_poly.pdbx_seq_one_letter_code
_entity_poly.pdbx_strand_id
1 'polypeptide(L)'
;MELDKKYTWTRDALFFLICACVVFDNIPKAIQFNFLGGPLGAQLGVYAIFAGFVFTLIAIYKKRMDWKNRSVILFFILYLLVLLASSIHGLIIYPYYDQIFNAPVVQIEKLPRMLSFFHNHGIFVSEKNVLGIWIVVRSIKGDFFNLLYTFGMSYMLFLWYQGDLDSAWKILKKGVLASLTVFILYGFIDVAFQMGVSPARYILETVNPLLHPIAATHDWWPPLLWKGQLRSVLCEPSRVGNYISFVLPLLFIPILNKSQHWKIYLVISGILSYMVFMTKARTSVSMLLGIFFLTVILLVCLRKKIYIKRITRITFVMVVAFGLSMVSISGFYKTNEQENVQYNKVVQGYFEDNVGSLATNDKRSNRARYALIKSNIRTGTEYPILGVGRLLNGAYTVANFDEFDVQSNEVQKWVKDYYAEGPLKNNFDAMNAYISCFSMTGILGLICLLLPYFYVLIRLGRTILRCKESTLKIRLLGLFIALIASMVAGCNGSLTLVYAVWILLALAYIAVTEVKSKEKKNSESA
;
A
#
# COMPACT_ATOMS: atom_id res chain seq x y z
N MET A 1 -26.11 -16.31 24.52
CA MET A 1 -25.51 -15.05 25.05
C MET A 1 -23.98 -15.14 25.21
N GLU A 2 -23.43 -16.17 25.85
CA GLU A 2 -21.97 -16.31 26.05
C GLU A 2 -21.20 -16.64 24.76
N LEU A 3 -21.72 -17.50 23.92
CA LEU A 3 -21.19 -17.83 22.58
C LEU A 3 -21.16 -16.62 21.64
N ASP A 4 -22.13 -15.70 21.76
CA ASP A 4 -22.17 -14.49 20.95
C ASP A 4 -21.13 -13.44 21.41
N LYS A 5 -20.86 -13.37 22.72
CA LYS A 5 -19.78 -12.53 23.26
C LYS A 5 -18.41 -13.01 22.78
N LYS A 6 -18.14 -14.33 22.80
CA LYS A 6 -16.87 -14.91 22.32
C LYS A 6 -16.67 -14.67 20.84
N TYR A 7 -17.73 -14.81 20.04
CA TYR A 7 -17.70 -14.53 18.60
C TYR A 7 -17.36 -13.05 18.33
N THR A 8 -18.06 -12.12 18.99
CA THR A 8 -17.82 -10.67 18.82
C THR A 8 -16.42 -10.29 19.28
N TRP A 9 -15.95 -10.85 20.40
CA TRP A 9 -14.60 -10.59 20.88
C TRP A 9 -13.53 -11.08 19.90
N THR A 10 -13.67 -12.28 19.34
CA THR A 10 -12.70 -12.83 18.36
C THR A 10 -12.65 -11.98 17.10
N ARG A 11 -13.83 -11.60 16.55
CA ARG A 11 -13.95 -10.70 15.42
C ARG A 11 -13.22 -9.38 15.66
N ASP A 12 -13.49 -8.75 16.79
CA ASP A 12 -12.94 -7.44 17.16
C ASP A 12 -11.43 -7.53 17.42
N ALA A 13 -10.94 -8.60 18.03
CA ALA A 13 -9.53 -8.85 18.24
C ALA A 13 -8.76 -9.04 16.90
N LEU A 14 -9.31 -9.83 15.98
CA LEU A 14 -8.71 -10.02 14.66
C LEU A 14 -8.68 -8.72 13.87
N PHE A 15 -9.75 -7.95 13.87
CA PHE A 15 -9.78 -6.65 13.18
C PHE A 15 -8.81 -5.64 13.81
N PHE A 16 -8.71 -5.62 15.14
CA PHE A 16 -7.70 -4.83 15.84
C PHE A 16 -6.29 -5.19 15.38
N LEU A 17 -5.95 -6.49 15.33
CA LEU A 17 -4.62 -6.95 14.88
C LEU A 17 -4.36 -6.58 13.42
N ILE A 18 -5.34 -6.74 12.52
CA ILE A 18 -5.22 -6.32 11.11
C ILE A 18 -4.85 -4.83 11.04
N CYS A 19 -5.51 -3.97 11.82
CA CYS A 19 -5.22 -2.53 11.83
C CYS A 19 -3.89 -2.18 12.53
N ALA A 20 -3.56 -2.86 13.62
CA ALA A 20 -2.34 -2.60 14.38
C ALA A 20 -1.07 -3.03 13.63
N CYS A 21 -1.15 -4.09 12.81
CA CYS A 21 -0.02 -4.61 12.04
C CYS A 21 0.28 -3.82 10.75
N VAL A 22 -0.51 -2.79 10.38
CA VAL A 22 -0.28 -1.98 9.16
C VAL A 22 1.11 -1.37 9.11
N VAL A 23 1.72 -1.12 10.26
CA VAL A 23 3.03 -0.49 10.39
C VAL A 23 4.20 -1.44 10.09
N PHE A 24 3.97 -2.77 10.03
CA PHE A 24 5.00 -3.77 9.76
C PHE A 24 4.88 -4.27 8.32
N ASP A 25 5.56 -3.61 7.40
CA ASP A 25 5.40 -3.77 5.95
C ASP A 25 6.42 -4.68 5.25
N ASN A 26 7.50 -5.07 5.92
CA ASN A 26 8.52 -5.96 5.37
C ASN A 26 9.25 -6.74 6.48
N ILE A 27 8.62 -7.79 6.97
CA ILE A 27 9.14 -8.64 8.04
C ILE A 27 10.31 -9.53 7.56
N PRO A 28 11.19 -10.02 8.48
CA PRO A 28 12.32 -10.87 8.14
C PRO A 28 11.92 -12.12 7.34
N LYS A 29 12.77 -12.53 6.40
CA LYS A 29 12.52 -13.68 5.49
C LYS A 29 12.14 -14.97 6.22
N ALA A 30 12.70 -15.20 7.42
CA ALA A 30 12.43 -16.40 8.22
C ALA A 30 10.96 -16.51 8.66
N ILE A 31 10.28 -15.38 8.83
CA ILE A 31 8.88 -15.33 9.27
C ILE A 31 7.93 -14.81 8.18
N GLN A 32 8.40 -14.63 6.94
CA GLN A 32 7.53 -14.30 5.82
C GLN A 32 6.63 -15.47 5.45
N PHE A 33 5.41 -15.18 5.06
CA PHE A 33 4.49 -16.17 4.56
C PHE A 33 4.80 -16.46 3.07
N ASN A 34 5.93 -17.12 2.83
CA ASN A 34 6.52 -17.35 1.50
C ASN A 34 5.57 -18.01 0.49
N PHE A 35 4.57 -18.77 0.98
CA PHE A 35 3.55 -19.38 0.15
C PHE A 35 2.74 -18.37 -0.68
N LEU A 36 2.51 -17.16 -0.12
CA LEU A 36 1.79 -16.08 -0.80
C LEU A 36 2.68 -15.37 -1.82
N GLY A 37 3.99 -15.43 -1.63
CA GLY A 37 4.99 -14.80 -2.49
C GLY A 37 5.03 -13.27 -2.38
N GLY A 38 6.12 -12.70 -2.87
CA GLY A 38 6.32 -11.25 -3.06
C GLY A 38 5.94 -10.35 -1.88
N PRO A 39 5.48 -9.13 -2.19
CA PRO A 39 5.17 -8.12 -1.17
C PRO A 39 4.05 -8.53 -0.21
N LEU A 40 3.13 -9.41 -0.64
CA LEU A 40 2.01 -9.84 0.18
C LEU A 40 2.47 -10.66 1.39
N GLY A 41 3.34 -11.65 1.18
CA GLY A 41 3.85 -12.51 2.25
C GLY A 41 4.81 -11.82 3.21
N ALA A 42 5.30 -10.63 2.87
CA ALA A 42 6.23 -9.87 3.68
C ALA A 42 5.56 -8.99 4.76
N GLN A 43 4.24 -8.90 4.78
CA GLN A 43 3.50 -8.04 5.72
C GLN A 43 3.04 -8.83 6.94
N LEU A 44 3.25 -8.30 8.15
CA LEU A 44 2.85 -8.98 9.39
C LEU A 44 1.33 -9.18 9.46
N GLY A 45 0.53 -8.25 8.95
CA GLY A 45 -0.92 -8.30 8.95
C GLY A 45 -1.52 -9.52 8.22
N VAL A 46 -0.75 -10.15 7.33
CA VAL A 46 -1.16 -11.36 6.60
C VAL A 46 -1.60 -12.50 7.51
N TYR A 47 -0.95 -12.67 8.65
CA TYR A 47 -1.31 -13.71 9.61
C TYR A 47 -2.68 -13.46 10.25
N ALA A 48 -2.97 -12.22 10.64
CA ALA A 48 -4.26 -11.85 11.19
C ALA A 48 -5.38 -11.94 10.13
N ILE A 49 -5.08 -11.59 8.87
CA ILE A 49 -6.00 -11.74 7.74
C ILE A 49 -6.30 -13.21 7.48
N PHE A 50 -5.28 -14.07 7.47
CA PHE A 50 -5.45 -15.52 7.31
C PHE A 50 -6.33 -16.12 8.42
N ALA A 51 -6.02 -15.80 9.68
CA ALA A 51 -6.86 -16.20 10.82
C ALA A 51 -8.30 -15.67 10.68
N GLY A 52 -8.46 -14.48 10.13
CA GLY A 52 -9.76 -13.88 9.81
C GLY A 52 -10.54 -14.69 8.77
N PHE A 53 -9.90 -15.18 7.72
CA PHE A 53 -10.57 -16.06 6.74
C PHE A 53 -11.01 -17.37 7.38
N VAL A 54 -10.15 -18.01 8.18
CA VAL A 54 -10.51 -19.23 8.91
C VAL A 54 -11.71 -18.99 9.83
N PHE A 55 -11.67 -17.89 10.60
CA PHE A 55 -12.78 -17.50 11.46
C PHE A 55 -14.08 -17.27 10.67
N THR A 56 -13.99 -16.60 9.52
CA THR A 56 -15.16 -16.34 8.66
C THR A 56 -15.74 -17.64 8.10
N LEU A 57 -14.91 -18.58 7.65
CA LEU A 57 -15.35 -19.88 7.17
C LEU A 57 -16.08 -20.68 8.27
N ILE A 58 -15.53 -20.67 9.50
CA ILE A 58 -16.19 -21.28 10.66
C ILE A 58 -17.53 -20.62 10.96
N ALA A 59 -17.60 -19.29 10.88
CA ALA A 59 -18.83 -18.55 11.12
C ALA A 59 -19.92 -18.85 10.06
N ILE A 60 -19.52 -18.96 8.79
CA ILE A 60 -20.39 -19.35 7.68
C ILE A 60 -20.88 -20.80 7.88
N TYR A 61 -19.97 -21.74 8.19
CA TYR A 61 -20.32 -23.14 8.45
C TYR A 61 -21.34 -23.25 9.60
N LYS A 62 -21.16 -22.48 10.67
CA LYS A 62 -22.07 -22.41 11.80
C LYS A 62 -23.34 -21.59 11.53
N LYS A 63 -23.59 -21.18 10.30
CA LYS A 63 -24.76 -20.37 9.86
C LYS A 63 -24.91 -19.05 10.65
N ARG A 64 -23.83 -18.49 11.14
CA ARG A 64 -23.82 -17.19 11.87
C ARG A 64 -23.63 -16.01 10.94
N MET A 65 -23.25 -16.26 9.69
CA MET A 65 -22.94 -15.24 8.69
C MET A 65 -23.46 -15.67 7.33
N ASP A 66 -24.17 -14.79 6.65
CA ASP A 66 -24.57 -15.00 5.27
C ASP A 66 -23.56 -14.33 4.33
N TRP A 67 -22.89 -15.15 3.52
CA TRP A 67 -21.87 -14.71 2.56
C TRP A 67 -22.42 -14.54 1.14
N LYS A 68 -23.70 -14.92 0.90
CA LYS A 68 -24.30 -15.02 -0.43
C LYS A 68 -24.66 -13.66 -1.02
N ASN A 69 -23.65 -12.87 -1.38
CA ASN A 69 -23.85 -11.68 -2.20
C ASN A 69 -23.51 -11.99 -3.66
N ARG A 70 -24.54 -12.24 -4.48
CA ARG A 70 -24.38 -12.61 -5.90
C ARG A 70 -23.52 -11.63 -6.69
N SER A 71 -23.68 -10.33 -6.46
CA SER A 71 -22.91 -9.30 -7.18
C SER A 71 -21.43 -9.35 -6.85
N VAL A 72 -21.07 -9.59 -5.59
CA VAL A 72 -19.68 -9.70 -5.16
C VAL A 72 -19.05 -10.99 -5.71
N ILE A 73 -19.76 -12.12 -5.61
CA ILE A 73 -19.28 -13.40 -6.16
C ILE A 73 -19.07 -13.29 -7.67
N LEU A 74 -20.03 -12.72 -8.40
CA LEU A 74 -19.92 -12.50 -9.84
C LEU A 74 -18.70 -11.61 -10.17
N PHE A 75 -18.48 -10.54 -9.41
CA PHE A 75 -17.30 -9.69 -9.57
C PHE A 75 -16.00 -10.48 -9.42
N PHE A 76 -15.87 -11.33 -8.38
CA PHE A 76 -14.69 -12.16 -8.18
C PHE A 76 -14.46 -13.14 -9.34
N ILE A 77 -15.53 -13.80 -9.81
CA ILE A 77 -15.44 -14.74 -10.94
C ILE A 77 -15.00 -13.99 -12.21
N LEU A 78 -15.65 -12.88 -12.53
CA LEU A 78 -15.32 -12.08 -13.72
C LEU A 78 -13.88 -11.56 -13.67
N TYR A 79 -13.43 -11.07 -12.53
CA TYR A 79 -12.05 -10.59 -12.41
C TYR A 79 -11.04 -11.73 -12.56
N LEU A 80 -11.27 -12.90 -11.94
CA LEU A 80 -10.41 -14.07 -12.14
C LEU A 80 -10.39 -14.54 -13.59
N LEU A 81 -11.52 -14.49 -14.29
CA LEU A 81 -11.57 -14.82 -15.73
C LEU A 81 -10.76 -13.84 -16.58
N VAL A 82 -10.80 -12.53 -16.27
CA VAL A 82 -9.96 -11.52 -16.95
C VAL A 82 -8.48 -11.79 -16.70
N LEU A 83 -8.08 -12.10 -15.46
CA LEU A 83 -6.69 -12.41 -15.11
C LEU A 83 -6.18 -13.69 -15.79
N LEU A 84 -7.04 -14.71 -15.87
CA LEU A 84 -6.75 -15.96 -16.59
C LEU A 84 -6.60 -15.69 -18.10
N ALA A 85 -7.55 -14.97 -18.69
CA ALA A 85 -7.51 -14.63 -20.11
C ALA A 85 -6.26 -13.81 -20.45
N SER A 86 -5.88 -12.87 -19.59
CA SER A 86 -4.65 -12.10 -19.71
C SER A 86 -3.40 -12.99 -19.69
N SER A 87 -3.34 -13.95 -18.76
CA SER A 87 -2.20 -14.86 -18.65
C SER A 87 -2.07 -15.77 -19.89
N ILE A 88 -3.20 -16.29 -20.42
CA ILE A 88 -3.22 -17.09 -21.64
C ILE A 88 -2.85 -16.24 -22.86
N HIS A 89 -3.44 -15.05 -23.00
CA HIS A 89 -3.11 -14.11 -24.07
C HIS A 89 -1.61 -13.79 -24.07
N GLY A 90 -1.04 -13.44 -22.91
CA GLY A 90 0.38 -13.17 -22.78
C GLY A 90 1.26 -14.31 -23.28
N LEU A 91 0.91 -15.58 -22.96
CA LEU A 91 1.65 -16.75 -23.45
C LEU A 91 1.57 -16.91 -24.97
N ILE A 92 0.42 -16.64 -25.57
CA ILE A 92 0.21 -16.80 -27.02
C ILE A 92 1.07 -15.79 -27.80
N ILE A 93 1.12 -14.55 -27.32
CA ILE A 93 1.80 -13.44 -28.01
C ILE A 93 3.28 -13.29 -27.62
N TYR A 94 3.80 -14.04 -26.63
CA TYR A 94 5.14 -13.83 -26.05
C TYR A 94 6.26 -14.10 -27.06
N PRO A 95 7.05 -13.09 -27.46
CA PRO A 95 8.10 -13.27 -28.46
C PRO A 95 9.46 -13.67 -27.88
N TYR A 96 9.63 -13.65 -26.52
CA TYR A 96 10.93 -13.80 -25.86
C TYR A 96 11.15 -15.18 -25.25
N TYR A 97 10.54 -16.25 -25.80
CA TYR A 97 10.74 -17.62 -25.29
C TYR A 97 12.20 -18.04 -25.30
N ASP A 98 12.94 -17.67 -26.34
CA ASP A 98 14.37 -17.99 -26.45
C ASP A 98 15.19 -17.42 -25.30
N GLN A 99 14.83 -16.26 -24.78
CA GLN A 99 15.49 -15.66 -23.61
C GLN A 99 15.23 -16.45 -22.32
N ILE A 100 14.11 -17.21 -22.23
CA ILE A 100 13.81 -18.07 -21.10
C ILE A 100 14.64 -19.36 -21.18
N PHE A 101 14.66 -20.00 -22.36
CA PHE A 101 15.33 -21.29 -22.55
C PHE A 101 16.86 -21.18 -22.60
N ASN A 102 17.37 -20.08 -23.14
CA ASN A 102 18.81 -19.82 -23.26
C ASN A 102 19.37 -18.94 -22.13
N ALA A 103 18.60 -18.70 -21.06
CA ALA A 103 19.08 -17.89 -19.94
C ALA A 103 20.29 -18.53 -19.25
N PRO A 104 21.29 -17.74 -18.79
CA PRO A 104 22.46 -18.27 -18.09
C PRO A 104 22.12 -19.02 -16.80
N VAL A 105 20.99 -18.69 -16.16
CA VAL A 105 20.50 -19.34 -14.95
C VAL A 105 19.20 -20.08 -15.25
N VAL A 106 19.06 -21.28 -14.71
CA VAL A 106 17.85 -22.09 -14.85
C VAL A 106 16.64 -21.29 -14.36
N GLN A 107 15.71 -21.00 -15.26
CA GLN A 107 14.54 -20.17 -14.97
C GLN A 107 13.51 -20.89 -14.10
N ILE A 108 13.33 -22.20 -14.32
CA ILE A 108 12.37 -23.03 -13.59
C ILE A 108 13.03 -24.34 -13.19
N GLU A 109 13.49 -24.45 -11.96
CA GLU A 109 14.16 -25.65 -11.41
C GLU A 109 13.27 -26.92 -11.46
N LYS A 110 11.95 -26.73 -11.49
CA LYS A 110 10.98 -27.83 -11.51
C LYS A 110 10.65 -28.31 -12.91
N LEU A 111 11.07 -27.61 -13.96
CA LEU A 111 10.71 -27.93 -15.35
C LEU A 111 11.14 -29.35 -15.77
N PRO A 112 12.38 -29.80 -15.51
CA PRO A 112 12.80 -31.16 -15.85
C PRO A 112 11.97 -32.25 -15.15
N ARG A 113 11.61 -32.04 -13.89
CA ARG A 113 10.76 -32.98 -13.12
C ARG A 113 9.34 -33.04 -13.68
N MET A 114 8.79 -31.90 -14.11
CA MET A 114 7.47 -31.86 -14.74
C MET A 114 7.46 -32.56 -16.08
N LEU A 115 8.48 -32.39 -16.91
CA LEU A 115 8.65 -33.10 -18.17
C LEU A 115 8.73 -34.62 -17.96
N SER A 116 9.58 -35.06 -17.02
CA SER A 116 9.72 -36.48 -16.65
C SER A 116 8.39 -37.03 -16.14
N PHE A 117 7.62 -36.28 -15.36
CA PHE A 117 6.30 -36.71 -14.88
C PHE A 117 5.35 -36.98 -16.06
N PHE A 118 5.23 -36.06 -17.02
CA PHE A 118 4.37 -36.24 -18.19
C PHE A 118 4.83 -37.42 -19.06
N HIS A 119 6.13 -37.57 -19.35
CA HIS A 119 6.70 -38.67 -20.13
C HIS A 119 6.43 -40.01 -19.45
N ASN A 120 6.60 -40.13 -18.14
CA ASN A 120 6.35 -41.36 -17.39
C ASN A 120 4.87 -41.79 -17.41
N HIS A 121 3.95 -40.87 -17.70
CA HIS A 121 2.52 -41.13 -17.85
C HIS A 121 2.10 -41.25 -19.33
N GLY A 122 3.06 -41.38 -20.25
CA GLY A 122 2.79 -41.56 -21.69
C GLY A 122 2.32 -40.28 -22.40
N ILE A 123 2.46 -39.10 -21.74
CA ILE A 123 2.05 -37.83 -22.31
C ILE A 123 3.29 -37.10 -22.84
N PHE A 124 3.44 -37.07 -24.17
CA PHE A 124 4.53 -36.38 -24.84
C PHE A 124 4.20 -34.90 -25.04
N VAL A 125 4.72 -34.04 -24.14
CA VAL A 125 4.49 -32.59 -24.15
C VAL A 125 5.82 -31.90 -24.43
N SER A 126 5.79 -30.87 -25.29
CA SER A 126 6.98 -30.03 -25.52
C SER A 126 7.35 -29.21 -24.28
N GLU A 127 8.63 -28.91 -24.15
CA GLU A 127 9.14 -28.04 -23.05
C GLU A 127 8.41 -26.70 -22.98
N LYS A 128 8.14 -26.11 -24.14
CA LYS A 128 7.37 -24.85 -24.25
C LYS A 128 5.96 -24.99 -23.65
N ASN A 129 5.27 -26.09 -23.90
CA ASN A 129 3.92 -26.30 -23.37
C ASN A 129 3.93 -26.52 -21.85
N VAL A 130 4.91 -27.28 -21.32
CA VAL A 130 5.07 -27.46 -19.87
C VAL A 130 5.42 -26.15 -19.19
N LEU A 131 6.29 -25.33 -19.80
CA LEU A 131 6.56 -23.97 -19.36
C LEU A 131 5.27 -23.12 -19.31
N GLY A 132 4.46 -23.16 -20.38
CA GLY A 132 3.18 -22.45 -20.45
C GLY A 132 2.22 -22.87 -19.34
N ILE A 133 2.04 -24.17 -19.10
CA ILE A 133 1.22 -24.69 -18.00
C ILE A 133 1.73 -24.16 -16.65
N TRP A 134 3.04 -24.21 -16.43
CA TRP A 134 3.65 -23.72 -15.19
C TRP A 134 3.39 -22.23 -14.97
N ILE A 135 3.56 -21.39 -16.01
CA ILE A 135 3.31 -19.94 -15.95
C ILE A 135 1.84 -19.66 -15.61
N VAL A 136 0.89 -20.34 -16.28
CA VAL A 136 -0.55 -20.18 -16.01
C VAL A 136 -0.88 -20.57 -14.58
N VAL A 137 -0.45 -21.73 -14.12
CA VAL A 137 -0.73 -22.20 -12.75
C VAL A 137 -0.14 -21.25 -11.70
N ARG A 138 1.08 -20.77 -11.94
CA ARG A 138 1.74 -19.82 -11.02
C ARG A 138 1.05 -18.47 -11.02
N SER A 139 0.64 -17.96 -12.18
CA SER A 139 -0.10 -16.69 -12.31
C SER A 139 -1.45 -16.78 -11.60
N ILE A 140 -2.26 -17.81 -11.90
CA ILE A 140 -3.57 -18.02 -11.27
C ILE A 140 -3.44 -18.11 -9.75
N LYS A 141 -2.46 -18.91 -9.26
CA LYS A 141 -2.19 -18.97 -7.82
C LYS A 141 -1.91 -17.58 -7.24
N GLY A 142 -1.01 -16.83 -7.84
CA GLY A 142 -0.64 -15.50 -7.38
C GLY A 142 -1.82 -14.53 -7.41
N ASP A 143 -2.60 -14.55 -8.47
CA ASP A 143 -3.75 -13.68 -8.67
C ASP A 143 -4.91 -14.03 -7.73
N PHE A 144 -5.17 -15.33 -7.52
CA PHE A 144 -6.16 -15.78 -6.55
C PHE A 144 -5.84 -15.29 -5.13
N PHE A 145 -4.58 -15.45 -4.67
CA PHE A 145 -4.19 -14.97 -3.35
C PHE A 145 -4.18 -13.44 -3.27
N ASN A 146 -3.77 -12.75 -4.33
CA ASN A 146 -3.89 -11.30 -4.37
C ASN A 146 -5.35 -10.85 -4.24
N LEU A 147 -6.28 -11.43 -4.99
CA LEU A 147 -7.71 -11.11 -4.88
C LEU A 147 -8.26 -11.43 -3.49
N LEU A 148 -7.87 -12.57 -2.93
CA LEU A 148 -8.32 -12.99 -1.60
C LEU A 148 -7.85 -12.00 -0.52
N TYR A 149 -6.57 -11.64 -0.49
CA TYR A 149 -6.00 -10.76 0.54
C TYR A 149 -6.27 -9.26 0.30
N THR A 150 -6.87 -8.90 -0.81
CA THR A 150 -7.30 -7.55 -1.16
C THR A 150 -8.83 -7.43 -1.07
N PHE A 151 -9.53 -7.63 -2.15
CA PHE A 151 -10.99 -7.56 -2.19
C PHE A 151 -11.67 -8.59 -1.28
N GLY A 152 -11.10 -9.80 -1.15
CA GLY A 152 -11.60 -10.83 -0.24
C GLY A 152 -11.52 -10.38 1.22
N MET A 153 -10.41 -9.75 1.64
CA MET A 153 -10.28 -9.14 2.96
C MET A 153 -11.32 -8.02 3.15
N SER A 154 -11.52 -7.16 2.13
CA SER A 154 -12.54 -6.11 2.21
C SER A 154 -13.94 -6.70 2.39
N TYR A 155 -14.25 -7.78 1.66
CA TYR A 155 -15.53 -8.46 1.78
C TYR A 155 -15.69 -9.17 3.12
N MET A 156 -14.65 -9.82 3.62
CA MET A 156 -14.61 -10.42 4.95
C MET A 156 -14.94 -9.39 6.05
N LEU A 157 -14.30 -8.23 6.02
CA LEU A 157 -14.55 -7.15 6.98
C LEU A 157 -15.95 -6.58 6.84
N PHE A 158 -16.48 -6.47 5.62
CA PHE A 158 -17.87 -6.10 5.39
C PHE A 158 -18.82 -7.10 6.04
N LEU A 159 -18.61 -8.41 5.85
CA LEU A 159 -19.44 -9.45 6.47
C LEU A 159 -19.41 -9.38 8.01
N TRP A 160 -18.27 -9.01 8.58
CA TRP A 160 -18.12 -8.91 10.04
C TRP A 160 -18.90 -7.75 10.66
N TYR A 161 -19.01 -6.65 9.93
CA TYR A 161 -19.52 -5.38 10.47
C TYR A 161 -20.67 -4.78 9.67
N GLN A 162 -21.33 -5.54 8.78
CA GLN A 162 -22.50 -5.03 8.06
C GLN A 162 -23.60 -4.63 9.06
N GLY A 163 -24.04 -3.36 8.97
CA GLY A 163 -25.04 -2.78 9.87
C GLY A 163 -24.52 -2.37 11.26
N ASP A 164 -23.19 -2.43 11.51
CA ASP A 164 -22.54 -2.08 12.78
C ASP A 164 -21.27 -1.25 12.56
N LEU A 165 -21.43 -0.12 11.88
CA LEU A 165 -20.33 0.81 11.60
C LEU A 165 -19.68 1.36 12.87
N ASP A 166 -20.45 1.57 13.94
CA ASP A 166 -19.91 2.14 15.18
C ASP A 166 -18.94 1.18 15.89
N SER A 167 -19.25 -0.12 15.92
CA SER A 167 -18.28 -1.12 16.43
C SER A 167 -17.04 -1.21 15.56
N ALA A 168 -17.21 -1.28 14.22
CA ALA A 168 -16.09 -1.27 13.30
C ALA A 168 -15.19 -0.04 13.50
N TRP A 169 -15.81 1.14 13.66
CA TRP A 169 -15.10 2.40 13.89
C TRP A 169 -14.33 2.41 15.22
N LYS A 170 -14.93 1.88 16.28
CA LYS A 170 -14.29 1.77 17.60
C LYS A 170 -13.04 0.90 17.55
N ILE A 171 -13.09 -0.24 16.88
CA ILE A 171 -11.95 -1.15 16.75
C ILE A 171 -10.88 -0.59 15.81
N LEU A 172 -11.27 -0.03 14.65
CA LEU A 172 -10.37 0.69 13.77
C LEU A 172 -9.55 1.73 14.53
N LYS A 173 -10.22 2.59 15.30
CA LYS A 173 -9.56 3.65 16.06
C LYS A 173 -8.54 3.08 17.05
N LYS A 174 -8.86 1.98 17.75
CA LYS A 174 -7.93 1.32 18.66
C LYS A 174 -6.71 0.76 17.94
N GLY A 175 -6.91 0.05 16.82
CA GLY A 175 -5.84 -0.54 16.03
C GLY A 175 -4.93 0.53 15.40
N VAL A 176 -5.52 1.59 14.86
CA VAL A 176 -4.76 2.75 14.32
C VAL A 176 -3.93 3.43 15.42
N LEU A 177 -4.50 3.66 16.59
CA LEU A 177 -3.73 4.24 17.70
C LEU A 177 -2.61 3.32 18.18
N ALA A 178 -2.83 2.01 18.21
CA ALA A 178 -1.79 1.05 18.55
C ALA A 178 -0.63 1.07 17.54
N SER A 179 -0.94 1.00 16.23
CA SER A 179 0.09 1.09 15.19
C SER A 179 0.85 2.42 15.25
N LEU A 180 0.14 3.51 15.50
CA LEU A 180 0.71 4.85 15.59
C LEU A 180 1.62 5.01 16.83
N THR A 181 1.24 4.42 17.96
CA THR A 181 2.08 4.40 19.17
C THR A 181 3.41 3.71 18.88
N VAL A 182 3.39 2.54 18.24
CA VAL A 182 4.60 1.84 17.82
C VAL A 182 5.44 2.68 16.87
N PHE A 183 4.81 3.27 15.85
CA PHE A 183 5.49 4.13 14.87
C PHE A 183 6.16 5.33 15.54
N ILE A 184 5.46 6.03 16.43
CA ILE A 184 5.98 7.22 17.11
C ILE A 184 7.11 6.86 18.07
N LEU A 185 6.92 5.86 18.92
CA LEU A 185 7.93 5.48 19.92
C LEU A 185 9.23 5.02 19.25
N TYR A 186 9.13 4.19 18.22
CA TYR A 186 10.31 3.73 17.49
C TYR A 186 10.92 4.85 16.64
N GLY A 187 10.10 5.72 16.04
CA GLY A 187 10.58 6.87 15.30
C GLY A 187 11.37 7.87 16.15
N PHE A 188 11.06 7.99 17.46
CA PHE A 188 11.90 8.78 18.37
C PHE A 188 13.29 8.17 18.60
N ILE A 189 13.44 6.85 18.47
CA ILE A 189 14.77 6.20 18.53
C ILE A 189 15.59 6.60 17.28
N ASP A 190 14.96 6.64 16.09
CA ASP A 190 15.61 7.15 14.87
C ASP A 190 16.05 8.62 15.04
N VAL A 191 15.19 9.47 15.63
CA VAL A 191 15.53 10.87 15.90
C VAL A 191 16.68 10.98 16.87
N ALA A 192 16.65 10.24 17.99
CA ALA A 192 17.70 10.24 18.99
C ALA A 192 19.05 9.81 18.40
N PHE A 193 19.03 8.76 17.55
CA PHE A 193 20.22 8.34 16.82
C PHE A 193 20.77 9.46 15.92
N GLN A 194 19.90 10.14 15.15
CA GLN A 194 20.31 11.26 14.31
C GLN A 194 20.89 12.42 15.11
N MET A 195 20.46 12.59 16.36
CA MET A 195 21.00 13.59 17.30
C MET A 195 22.29 13.14 18.01
N GLY A 196 22.88 11.99 17.64
CA GLY A 196 24.13 11.51 18.19
C GLY A 196 24.00 10.77 19.52
N VAL A 197 22.79 10.34 19.92
CA VAL A 197 22.58 9.58 21.16
C VAL A 197 23.06 8.13 20.97
N SER A 198 24.20 7.77 21.55
CA SER A 198 24.85 6.45 21.38
C SER A 198 23.98 5.24 21.72
N PRO A 199 23.17 5.21 22.82
CA PRO A 199 22.27 4.09 23.11
C PRO A 199 21.23 3.83 22.00
N ALA A 200 20.76 4.88 21.30
CA ALA A 200 19.81 4.74 20.21
C ALA A 200 20.40 3.94 19.04
N ARG A 201 21.69 4.09 18.76
CA ARG A 201 22.40 3.30 17.76
C ARG A 201 22.35 1.81 18.10
N TYR A 202 22.69 1.45 19.33
CA TYR A 202 22.67 0.06 19.77
C TYR A 202 21.27 -0.57 19.66
N ILE A 203 20.22 0.17 20.03
CA ILE A 203 18.83 -0.30 19.88
C ILE A 203 18.50 -0.56 18.41
N LEU A 204 18.82 0.38 17.50
CA LEU A 204 18.55 0.22 16.08
C LEU A 204 19.32 -0.96 15.47
N GLU A 205 20.62 -1.12 15.82
CA GLU A 205 21.45 -2.23 15.35
C GLU A 205 20.95 -3.60 15.82
N THR A 206 20.33 -3.67 17.00
CA THR A 206 19.79 -4.91 17.57
C THR A 206 18.38 -5.23 17.08
N VAL A 207 17.50 -4.22 17.02
CA VAL A 207 16.06 -4.44 16.77
C VAL A 207 15.72 -4.46 15.28
N ASN A 208 16.37 -3.63 14.47
CA ASN A 208 16.07 -3.59 13.04
C ASN A 208 16.22 -4.94 12.30
N PRO A 209 17.22 -5.83 12.61
CA PRO A 209 17.28 -7.19 12.03
C PRO A 209 16.07 -8.07 12.36
N LEU A 210 15.41 -7.77 13.48
CA LEU A 210 14.18 -8.47 13.88
C LEU A 210 12.93 -7.91 13.20
N LEU A 211 13.02 -6.71 12.63
CA LEU A 211 11.90 -6.05 11.94
C LEU A 211 11.95 -6.22 10.42
N HIS A 212 13.16 -6.31 9.84
CA HIS A 212 13.35 -6.28 8.39
C HIS A 212 14.30 -7.37 7.89
N PRO A 213 14.17 -7.82 6.62
CA PRO A 213 15.14 -8.72 6.02
C PRO A 213 16.49 -7.98 5.88
N ILE A 214 17.57 -8.68 6.21
CA ILE A 214 18.94 -8.20 5.96
C ILE A 214 19.27 -8.48 4.50
N ALA A 215 19.62 -7.43 3.73
CA ALA A 215 20.14 -7.58 2.39
C ALA A 215 21.66 -7.44 2.42
N ALA A 216 22.37 -8.57 2.45
CA ALA A 216 23.84 -8.61 2.49
C ALA A 216 24.51 -7.90 1.30
N THR A 217 23.78 -7.73 0.19
CA THR A 217 24.31 -7.16 -1.06
C THR A 217 24.14 -5.64 -1.18
N HIS A 218 23.47 -4.97 -0.24
CA HIS A 218 23.07 -3.58 -0.43
C HIS A 218 23.46 -2.65 0.71
N ASP A 219 24.23 -3.09 1.71
CA ASP A 219 24.56 -2.32 2.93
C ASP A 219 23.32 -1.64 3.55
N TRP A 220 22.18 -2.31 3.47
CA TRP A 220 20.87 -1.82 3.96
C TRP A 220 20.87 -1.67 5.48
N TRP A 221 22.02 -1.57 6.04
CA TRP A 221 22.16 -1.94 7.38
C TRP A 221 23.30 -1.33 8.11
N PRO A 222 23.08 -1.39 9.37
CA PRO A 222 22.34 -0.47 10.21
C PRO A 222 23.12 0.80 10.40
N PRO A 223 22.58 1.78 11.10
CA PRO A 223 21.33 1.77 11.83
C PRO A 223 20.14 2.33 11.05
N LEU A 224 20.35 3.18 10.06
CA LEU A 224 19.31 3.70 9.16
C LEU A 224 19.60 3.27 7.73
N LEU A 225 18.52 3.01 6.96
CA LEU A 225 18.62 2.68 5.53
C LEU A 225 19.35 3.77 4.73
N TRP A 226 19.01 5.02 5.01
CA TRP A 226 19.63 6.20 4.41
C TRP A 226 20.07 7.16 5.50
N LYS A 227 21.29 7.68 5.37
CA LYS A 227 21.88 8.63 6.33
C LYS A 227 20.94 9.84 6.50
N GLY A 228 20.57 10.13 7.76
CA GLY A 228 19.75 11.28 8.11
C GLY A 228 18.28 11.21 7.68
N GLN A 229 17.75 10.02 7.33
CA GLN A 229 16.34 9.83 6.99
C GLN A 229 15.63 8.93 8.01
N LEU A 230 14.56 9.43 8.61
CA LEU A 230 13.70 8.66 9.52
C LEU A 230 12.86 7.66 8.74
N ARG A 231 12.72 6.44 9.25
CA ARG A 231 11.79 5.41 8.73
C ARG A 231 10.92 4.78 9.79
N SER A 232 11.30 4.89 11.06
CA SER A 232 10.68 4.16 12.18
C SER A 232 10.72 2.64 11.93
N VAL A 233 9.62 1.93 12.20
CA VAL A 233 9.46 0.48 11.99
C VAL A 233 9.13 0.10 10.55
N LEU A 234 8.98 1.06 9.64
CA LEU A 234 8.75 0.79 8.21
C LEU A 234 10.06 0.44 7.50
N CYS A 235 9.99 -0.32 6.42
CA CYS A 235 11.21 -0.75 5.72
C CYS A 235 11.96 0.40 5.05
N GLU A 236 11.25 1.45 4.60
CA GLU A 236 11.82 2.59 3.89
C GLU A 236 11.14 3.92 4.30
N PRO A 237 11.85 5.06 4.24
CA PRO A 237 11.27 6.39 4.48
C PRO A 237 10.09 6.73 3.58
N SER A 238 10.10 6.25 2.32
CA SER A 238 9.02 6.44 1.35
C SER A 238 7.71 5.74 1.76
N ARG A 239 7.80 4.64 2.52
CA ARG A 239 6.64 3.89 3.03
C ARG A 239 5.85 4.64 4.10
N VAL A 240 6.49 5.60 4.75
CA VAL A 240 5.78 6.52 5.66
C VAL A 240 4.66 7.24 4.93
N GLY A 241 4.85 7.61 3.65
CA GLY A 241 3.79 8.18 2.81
C GLY A 241 2.57 7.26 2.67
N ASN A 242 2.80 5.95 2.44
CA ASN A 242 1.72 4.97 2.38
C ASN A 242 1.00 4.83 3.74
N TYR A 243 1.76 4.80 4.83
CA TYR A 243 1.20 4.69 6.17
C TYR A 243 0.34 5.90 6.55
N ILE A 244 0.82 7.13 6.31
CA ILE A 244 0.05 8.34 6.66
C ILE A 244 -1.18 8.52 5.77
N SER A 245 -1.22 7.97 4.56
CA SER A 245 -2.41 8.00 3.71
C SER A 245 -3.63 7.36 4.39
N PHE A 246 -3.38 6.38 5.24
CA PHE A 246 -4.39 5.72 6.06
C PHE A 246 -4.65 6.46 7.37
N VAL A 247 -3.59 6.78 8.12
CA VAL A 247 -3.69 7.21 9.52
C VAL A 247 -4.08 8.69 9.64
N LEU A 248 -3.49 9.58 8.85
CA LEU A 248 -3.61 11.02 9.04
C LEU A 248 -5.06 11.55 8.83
N PRO A 249 -5.80 11.14 7.77
CA PRO A 249 -7.20 11.57 7.63
C PRO A 249 -8.07 11.10 8.79
N LEU A 250 -7.79 9.91 9.37
CA LEU A 250 -8.52 9.39 10.52
C LEU A 250 -8.24 10.19 11.79
N LEU A 251 -7.00 10.70 11.96
CA LEU A 251 -6.65 11.60 13.08
C LEU A 251 -7.32 12.98 12.97
N PHE A 252 -7.59 13.45 11.75
CA PHE A 252 -8.29 14.73 11.57
C PHE A 252 -9.76 14.68 11.99
N ILE A 253 -10.40 13.51 11.96
CA ILE A 253 -11.83 13.36 12.30
C ILE A 253 -12.15 13.85 13.74
N PRO A 254 -11.47 13.37 14.81
CA PRO A 254 -11.74 13.86 16.16
C PRO A 254 -11.40 15.34 16.33
N ILE A 255 -10.43 15.88 15.60
CA ILE A 255 -10.10 17.32 15.63
C ILE A 255 -11.22 18.14 14.99
N LEU A 256 -11.69 17.71 13.81
CA LEU A 256 -12.76 18.35 13.05
C LEU A 256 -14.13 18.22 13.74
N ASN A 257 -14.39 17.15 14.46
CA ASN A 257 -15.60 16.98 15.28
C ASN A 257 -15.52 17.66 16.66
N LYS A 258 -14.34 18.13 17.07
CA LYS A 258 -14.10 18.65 18.42
C LYS A 258 -14.52 17.63 19.50
N SER A 259 -14.14 16.35 19.29
CA SER A 259 -14.39 15.28 20.26
C SER A 259 -13.72 15.56 21.61
N GLN A 260 -14.08 14.85 22.66
CA GLN A 260 -13.59 15.05 24.03
C GLN A 260 -12.05 15.19 24.10
N HIS A 261 -11.29 14.42 23.30
CA HIS A 261 -9.82 14.42 23.34
C HIS A 261 -9.17 15.04 22.08
N TRP A 262 -9.85 15.93 21.39
CA TRP A 262 -9.37 16.51 20.12
C TRP A 262 -7.97 17.14 20.22
N LYS A 263 -7.59 17.71 21.39
CA LYS A 263 -6.27 18.30 21.60
C LYS A 263 -5.16 17.26 21.54
N ILE A 264 -5.40 16.06 22.08
CA ILE A 264 -4.44 14.94 22.01
C ILE A 264 -4.23 14.54 20.55
N TYR A 265 -5.31 14.40 19.77
CA TYR A 265 -5.20 14.08 18.34
C TYR A 265 -4.48 15.18 17.55
N LEU A 266 -4.63 16.44 17.95
CA LEU A 266 -3.91 17.56 17.34
C LEU A 266 -2.40 17.45 17.61
N VAL A 267 -1.99 17.17 18.84
CA VAL A 267 -0.58 16.95 19.21
C VAL A 267 -0.01 15.73 18.48
N ILE A 268 -0.73 14.62 18.47
CA ILE A 268 -0.32 13.41 17.74
C ILE A 268 -0.14 13.69 16.24
N SER A 269 -1.05 14.48 15.63
CA SER A 269 -0.93 14.88 14.23
C SER A 269 0.32 15.75 13.99
N GLY A 270 0.69 16.60 14.95
CA GLY A 270 1.92 17.39 14.92
C GLY A 270 3.17 16.52 15.00
N ILE A 271 3.21 15.57 15.94
CA ILE A 271 4.33 14.62 16.07
C ILE A 271 4.48 13.79 14.79
N LEU A 272 3.37 13.29 14.25
CA LEU A 272 3.38 12.54 13.00
C LEU A 272 3.89 13.40 11.83
N SER A 273 3.44 14.65 11.72
CA SER A 273 3.93 15.59 10.70
C SER A 273 5.42 15.88 10.84
N TYR A 274 5.91 16.07 12.07
CA TYR A 274 7.34 16.23 12.37
C TYR A 274 8.13 15.01 11.86
N MET A 275 7.69 13.79 12.18
CA MET A 275 8.35 12.57 11.74
C MET A 275 8.32 12.43 10.21
N VAL A 276 7.22 12.81 9.55
CA VAL A 276 7.15 12.83 8.08
C VAL A 276 8.20 13.77 7.47
N PHE A 277 8.37 14.97 8.01
CA PHE A 277 9.42 15.89 7.55
C PHE A 277 10.83 15.34 7.80
N MET A 278 11.04 14.63 8.92
CA MET A 278 12.32 13.96 9.23
C MET A 278 12.63 12.77 8.30
N THR A 279 11.65 12.23 7.56
CA THR A 279 11.92 11.20 6.55
C THR A 279 12.74 11.71 5.39
N LYS A 280 12.70 13.01 5.07
CA LYS A 280 13.26 13.62 3.86
C LYS A 280 12.85 12.87 2.57
N ALA A 281 11.75 12.12 2.62
CA ALA A 281 11.22 11.37 1.50
C ALA A 281 10.14 12.19 0.78
N ARG A 282 10.41 12.54 -0.47
CA ARG A 282 9.50 13.34 -1.31
C ARG A 282 8.07 12.81 -1.33
N THR A 283 7.91 11.50 -1.47
CA THR A 283 6.61 10.83 -1.49
C THR A 283 5.85 11.00 -0.17
N SER A 284 6.55 10.92 0.96
CA SER A 284 5.93 11.08 2.28
C SER A 284 5.50 12.53 2.54
N VAL A 285 6.35 13.49 2.17
CA VAL A 285 6.04 14.93 2.29
C VAL A 285 4.90 15.33 1.36
N SER A 286 4.95 14.89 0.09
CA SER A 286 3.88 15.17 -0.89
C SER A 286 2.55 14.56 -0.45
N MET A 287 2.56 13.36 0.14
CA MET A 287 1.36 12.73 0.67
C MET A 287 0.78 13.51 1.85
N LEU A 288 1.62 13.96 2.79
CA LEU A 288 1.20 14.82 3.91
C LEU A 288 0.50 16.08 3.41
N LEU A 289 1.14 16.81 2.49
CA LEU A 289 0.60 18.04 1.93
C LEU A 289 -0.66 17.77 1.10
N GLY A 290 -0.67 16.71 0.28
CA GLY A 290 -1.83 16.31 -0.52
C GLY A 290 -3.05 16.00 0.33
N ILE A 291 -2.90 15.25 1.43
CA ILE A 291 -3.99 14.96 2.38
C ILE A 291 -4.50 16.25 3.02
N PHE A 292 -3.58 17.12 3.43
CA PHE A 292 -3.95 18.41 4.04
C PHE A 292 -4.73 19.28 3.05
N PHE A 293 -4.23 19.49 1.84
CA PHE A 293 -4.91 20.30 0.82
C PHE A 293 -6.26 19.69 0.41
N LEU A 294 -6.34 18.38 0.22
CA LEU A 294 -7.61 17.71 -0.08
C LEU A 294 -8.63 17.92 1.05
N THR A 295 -8.17 17.84 2.31
CA THR A 295 -9.02 18.11 3.49
C THR A 295 -9.53 19.56 3.46
N VAL A 296 -8.66 20.52 3.19
CA VAL A 296 -9.04 21.96 3.11
C VAL A 296 -10.07 22.17 2.01
N ILE A 297 -9.80 21.69 0.79
CA ILE A 297 -10.70 21.84 -0.37
C ILE A 297 -12.09 21.29 -0.04
N LEU A 298 -12.18 20.06 0.45
CA LEU A 298 -13.45 19.43 0.75
C LEU A 298 -14.22 20.14 1.88
N LEU A 299 -13.53 20.65 2.90
CA LEU A 299 -14.18 21.40 3.99
C LEU A 299 -14.64 22.78 3.54
N VAL A 300 -13.91 23.44 2.64
CA VAL A 300 -14.35 24.70 2.01
C VAL A 300 -15.61 24.46 1.17
N CYS A 301 -15.65 23.37 0.40
CA CYS A 301 -16.85 22.97 -0.35
C CYS A 301 -18.08 22.74 0.55
N LEU A 302 -17.90 22.34 1.80
CA LEU A 302 -18.99 22.21 2.79
C LEU A 302 -19.49 23.55 3.33
N ARG A 303 -18.84 24.68 3.03
CA ARG A 303 -19.22 26.08 3.33
C ARG A 303 -19.54 26.38 4.80
N LYS A 304 -18.96 25.67 5.77
CA LYS A 304 -19.18 25.90 7.20
C LYS A 304 -17.99 26.63 7.86
N LYS A 305 -18.16 27.89 8.25
CA LYS A 305 -17.13 28.74 8.90
C LYS A 305 -16.42 28.06 10.10
N ILE A 306 -17.11 27.19 10.84
CA ILE A 306 -16.53 26.52 12.00
C ILE A 306 -15.34 25.61 11.64
N TYR A 307 -15.29 25.07 10.44
CA TYR A 307 -14.18 24.23 9.99
C TYR A 307 -12.93 25.05 9.67
N ILE A 308 -13.07 26.30 9.24
CA ILE A 308 -11.93 27.19 8.98
C ILE A 308 -11.06 27.32 10.23
N LYS A 309 -11.68 27.64 11.39
CA LYS A 309 -10.96 27.76 12.68
C LYS A 309 -10.27 26.45 13.10
N ARG A 310 -10.83 25.29 12.71
CA ARG A 310 -10.25 23.98 13.03
C ARG A 310 -9.09 23.63 12.09
N ILE A 311 -9.21 23.97 10.82
CA ILE A 311 -8.12 23.86 9.85
C ILE A 311 -6.94 24.73 10.26
N THR A 312 -7.16 26.00 10.65
CA THR A 312 -6.08 26.90 11.11
C THR A 312 -5.25 26.28 12.23
N ARG A 313 -5.88 25.52 13.15
CA ARG A 313 -5.14 24.80 14.21
C ARG A 313 -4.28 23.68 13.68
N ILE A 314 -4.82 22.90 12.72
CA ILE A 314 -4.06 21.82 12.06
C ILE A 314 -2.87 22.44 11.30
N THR A 315 -3.11 23.51 10.55
CA THR A 315 -2.05 24.25 9.83
C THR A 315 -0.97 24.74 10.79
N PHE A 316 -1.37 25.39 11.89
CA PHE A 316 -0.42 25.89 12.88
C PHE A 316 0.49 24.78 13.42
N VAL A 317 -0.10 23.64 13.81
CA VAL A 317 0.68 22.51 14.34
C VAL A 317 1.60 21.90 13.26
N MET A 318 1.17 21.83 12.00
CA MET A 318 2.02 21.37 10.89
C MET A 318 3.19 22.32 10.62
N VAL A 319 2.96 23.64 10.69
CA VAL A 319 4.02 24.66 10.53
C VAL A 319 5.03 24.57 11.69
N VAL A 320 4.56 24.41 12.92
CA VAL A 320 5.44 24.19 14.08
C VAL A 320 6.24 22.90 13.91
N ALA A 321 5.59 21.81 13.48
CA ALA A 321 6.25 20.52 13.22
C ALA A 321 7.34 20.65 12.13
N PHE A 322 7.07 21.40 11.07
CA PHE A 322 8.06 21.72 10.04
C PHE A 322 9.25 22.50 10.62
N GLY A 323 9.00 23.58 11.34
CA GLY A 323 10.07 24.37 11.96
C GLY A 323 10.95 23.53 12.90
N LEU A 324 10.34 22.70 13.76
CA LEU A 324 11.07 21.79 14.65
C LEU A 324 11.88 20.76 13.87
N SER A 325 11.36 20.23 12.78
CA SER A 325 12.11 19.27 11.95
C SER A 325 13.33 19.93 11.29
N MET A 326 13.23 21.17 10.82
CA MET A 326 14.35 21.91 10.24
C MET A 326 15.45 22.19 11.28
N VAL A 327 15.07 22.54 12.52
CA VAL A 327 16.02 22.67 13.63
C VAL A 327 16.72 21.34 13.92
N SER A 328 15.98 20.22 13.97
CA SER A 328 16.54 18.89 14.20
C SER A 328 17.49 18.48 13.08
N ILE A 329 17.15 18.72 11.82
CA ILE A 329 17.99 18.43 10.66
C ILE A 329 19.27 19.27 10.68
N SER A 330 19.17 20.57 11.04
CA SER A 330 20.35 21.44 11.19
C SER A 330 21.28 20.96 12.30
N GLY A 331 20.72 20.50 13.42
CA GLY A 331 21.49 19.89 14.52
C GLY A 331 22.23 18.63 14.08
N PHE A 332 21.59 17.77 13.27
CA PHE A 332 22.22 16.58 12.70
C PHE A 332 23.47 16.92 11.86
N TYR A 333 23.40 17.90 10.95
CA TYR A 333 24.55 18.32 10.15
C TYR A 333 25.68 18.84 11.02
N LYS A 334 25.38 19.68 12.02
CA LYS A 334 26.39 20.21 12.94
C LYS A 334 27.11 19.12 13.73
N THR A 335 26.40 18.08 14.15
CA THR A 335 26.95 17.02 15.01
C THR A 335 27.74 15.98 14.20
N ASN A 336 27.29 15.63 12.97
CA ASN A 336 27.85 14.50 12.23
C ASN A 336 28.77 14.90 11.08
N GLU A 337 28.66 16.12 10.55
CA GLU A 337 29.44 16.56 9.37
C GLU A 337 30.44 17.67 9.69
N GLN A 338 30.45 18.15 10.95
CA GLN A 338 31.30 19.25 11.43
C GLN A 338 31.23 20.53 10.58
N GLU A 339 30.20 20.66 9.75
CA GLU A 339 29.96 21.84 8.93
C GLU A 339 29.09 22.86 9.66
N ASN A 340 29.54 24.13 9.67
CA ASN A 340 28.71 25.26 10.06
C ASN A 340 27.67 25.60 8.98
N VAL A 341 26.71 24.68 8.76
CA VAL A 341 25.66 24.91 7.76
C VAL A 341 24.67 25.92 8.31
N GLN A 342 24.50 27.03 7.60
CA GLN A 342 23.50 28.04 7.95
C GLN A 342 22.09 27.46 7.82
N TYR A 343 21.22 27.72 8.79
CA TYR A 343 19.83 27.26 8.81
C TYR A 343 19.08 27.51 7.49
N ASN A 344 19.27 28.68 6.89
CA ASN A 344 18.64 29.04 5.61
C ASN A 344 19.04 28.08 4.47
N LYS A 345 20.30 27.64 4.43
CA LYS A 345 20.78 26.65 3.42
C LYS A 345 20.14 25.29 3.64
N VAL A 346 19.93 24.87 4.89
CA VAL A 346 19.22 23.62 5.22
C VAL A 346 17.77 23.68 4.74
N VAL A 347 17.07 24.77 5.01
CA VAL A 347 15.67 24.96 4.57
C VAL A 347 15.58 25.00 3.05
N GLN A 348 16.46 25.76 2.39
CA GLN A 348 16.50 25.85 0.92
C GLN A 348 16.78 24.49 0.30
N GLY A 349 17.84 23.79 0.75
CA GLY A 349 18.15 22.45 0.27
C GLY A 349 17.02 21.43 0.50
N TYR A 350 16.33 21.53 1.63
CA TYR A 350 15.15 20.69 1.89
C TYR A 350 14.04 20.93 0.87
N PHE A 351 13.74 22.18 0.52
CA PHE A 351 12.75 22.50 -0.50
C PHE A 351 13.18 22.10 -1.89
N GLU A 352 14.43 22.36 -2.27
CA GLU A 352 14.99 21.93 -3.56
C GLU A 352 14.95 20.41 -3.71
N ASP A 353 15.30 19.68 -2.64
CA ASP A 353 15.31 18.22 -2.63
C ASP A 353 13.91 17.59 -2.63
N ASN A 354 12.95 18.16 -1.95
CA ASN A 354 11.64 17.53 -1.73
C ASN A 354 10.51 18.13 -2.57
N VAL A 355 10.64 19.37 -3.05
CA VAL A 355 9.62 20.04 -3.86
C VAL A 355 10.15 20.36 -5.25
N GLY A 356 11.28 21.04 -5.37
CA GLY A 356 11.88 21.43 -6.67
C GLY A 356 12.20 20.19 -7.53
N SER A 357 12.77 19.16 -6.91
CA SER A 357 13.11 17.91 -7.60
C SER A 357 11.90 17.06 -8.04
N LEU A 358 10.67 17.38 -7.65
CA LEU A 358 9.47 16.73 -8.20
C LEU A 358 9.23 17.14 -9.66
N ALA A 359 9.64 18.37 -10.01
CA ALA A 359 9.46 18.92 -11.36
C ALA A 359 10.64 18.63 -12.31
N THR A 360 11.76 18.08 -11.80
CA THR A 360 12.95 17.82 -12.60
C THR A 360 13.24 16.32 -12.73
N ASN A 361 13.71 15.89 -13.91
CA ASN A 361 14.16 14.51 -14.18
C ASN A 361 15.63 14.29 -13.81
N ASP A 362 16.30 15.28 -13.18
CA ASP A 362 17.75 15.26 -12.96
C ASP A 362 18.18 14.27 -11.87
N LYS A 363 17.26 13.92 -10.94
CA LYS A 363 17.58 12.93 -9.91
C LYS A 363 17.49 11.50 -10.45
N ARG A 364 18.55 10.73 -10.19
CA ARG A 364 18.74 9.31 -10.58
C ARG A 364 17.47 8.46 -10.40
N SER A 365 16.83 8.53 -9.22
CA SER A 365 15.64 7.71 -8.92
C SER A 365 14.37 8.14 -9.68
N ASN A 366 14.28 9.40 -10.11
CA ASN A 366 13.15 9.86 -10.94
C ASN A 366 13.27 9.32 -12.36
N ARG A 367 14.48 9.38 -12.95
CA ARG A 367 14.74 8.87 -14.30
C ARG A 367 14.42 7.38 -14.39
N ALA A 368 14.91 6.57 -13.41
CA ALA A 368 14.67 5.14 -13.39
C ALA A 368 13.17 4.79 -13.25
N ARG A 369 12.44 5.47 -12.35
CA ARG A 369 10.98 5.29 -12.21
C ARG A 369 10.23 5.72 -13.46
N TYR A 370 10.62 6.84 -14.08
CA TYR A 370 10.02 7.31 -15.32
C TYR A 370 10.24 6.31 -16.46
N ALA A 371 11.44 5.73 -16.58
CA ALA A 371 11.73 4.68 -17.54
C ALA A 371 10.79 3.47 -17.38
N LEU A 372 10.60 2.97 -16.14
CA LEU A 372 9.66 1.87 -15.86
C LEU A 372 8.21 2.24 -16.20
N ILE A 373 7.76 3.43 -15.82
CA ILE A 373 6.40 3.91 -16.11
C ILE A 373 6.18 3.98 -17.63
N LYS A 374 7.10 4.62 -18.35
CA LYS A 374 7.04 4.81 -19.81
C LYS A 374 7.05 3.47 -20.55
N SER A 375 7.96 2.57 -20.18
CA SER A 375 8.03 1.23 -20.75
C SER A 375 6.75 0.44 -20.53
N ASN A 376 6.19 0.44 -19.32
CA ASN A 376 4.95 -0.26 -19.03
C ASN A 376 3.71 0.39 -19.71
N ILE A 377 3.69 1.71 -19.92
CA ILE A 377 2.66 2.38 -20.72
C ILE A 377 2.77 1.92 -22.17
N ARG A 378 3.97 1.89 -22.77
CA ARG A 378 4.19 1.40 -24.14
C ARG A 378 3.67 -0.04 -24.29
N THR A 379 4.06 -0.94 -23.37
CA THR A 379 3.55 -2.32 -23.35
C THR A 379 2.01 -2.36 -23.29
N GLY A 380 1.40 -1.58 -22.39
CA GLY A 380 -0.05 -1.55 -22.26
C GLY A 380 -0.77 -0.95 -23.47
N THR A 381 -0.16 0.02 -24.16
CA THR A 381 -0.74 0.59 -25.40
C THR A 381 -0.58 -0.34 -26.60
N GLU A 382 0.45 -1.16 -26.63
CA GLU A 382 0.65 -2.20 -27.65
C GLU A 382 -0.34 -3.36 -27.49
N TYR A 383 -0.64 -3.73 -26.23
CA TYR A 383 -1.59 -4.81 -25.88
C TYR A 383 -2.75 -4.29 -25.01
N PRO A 384 -3.63 -3.41 -25.51
CA PRO A 384 -4.48 -2.57 -24.66
C PRO A 384 -5.63 -3.32 -23.97
N ILE A 385 -6.10 -4.46 -24.49
CA ILE A 385 -7.31 -5.14 -23.98
C ILE A 385 -6.99 -6.07 -22.81
N LEU A 386 -6.03 -6.98 -22.99
CA LEU A 386 -5.69 -8.05 -22.02
C LEU A 386 -4.25 -7.95 -21.49
N GLY A 387 -3.43 -7.03 -22.01
CA GLY A 387 -2.03 -6.91 -21.60
C GLY A 387 -1.19 -8.14 -21.96
N VAL A 388 -0.02 -8.27 -21.33
CA VAL A 388 0.99 -9.30 -21.64
C VAL A 388 1.11 -10.40 -20.59
N GLY A 389 0.24 -10.41 -19.59
CA GLY A 389 0.31 -11.38 -18.48
C GLY A 389 1.33 -10.99 -17.40
N ARG A 390 1.03 -11.38 -16.17
CA ARG A 390 1.76 -10.93 -14.96
C ARG A 390 3.22 -11.34 -14.91
N LEU A 391 3.57 -12.57 -15.28
CA LEU A 391 4.94 -13.11 -15.15
C LEU A 391 5.81 -12.83 -16.38
N LEU A 392 5.23 -12.34 -17.46
CA LEU A 392 5.91 -12.14 -18.74
C LEU A 392 6.30 -10.67 -18.99
N ASN A 393 5.82 -9.76 -18.17
CA ASN A 393 5.97 -8.31 -18.34
C ASN A 393 7.45 -7.83 -18.34
N GLY A 394 8.34 -8.52 -17.61
CA GLY A 394 9.74 -8.10 -17.46
C GLY A 394 10.50 -7.97 -18.77
N ALA A 395 10.31 -8.90 -19.70
CA ALA A 395 10.97 -8.87 -21.01
C ALA A 395 10.50 -7.68 -21.87
N TYR A 396 9.20 -7.41 -21.89
CA TYR A 396 8.64 -6.24 -22.56
C TYR A 396 9.14 -4.93 -21.95
N THR A 397 9.30 -4.90 -20.61
CA THR A 397 9.82 -3.71 -19.92
C THR A 397 11.25 -3.39 -20.39
N VAL A 398 12.11 -4.41 -20.48
CA VAL A 398 13.50 -4.23 -20.95
C VAL A 398 13.55 -3.87 -22.44
N ALA A 399 12.73 -4.51 -23.27
CA ALA A 399 12.67 -4.22 -24.70
C ALA A 399 12.16 -2.80 -25.01
N ASN A 400 11.36 -2.21 -24.13
CA ASN A 400 10.78 -0.88 -24.29
C ASN A 400 11.62 0.26 -23.67
N PHE A 401 12.78 -0.04 -23.04
CA PHE A 401 13.72 1.01 -22.65
C PHE A 401 14.37 1.63 -23.89
N ASP A 402 14.48 2.96 -23.93
CA ASP A 402 15.21 3.66 -24.97
C ASP A 402 16.64 4.05 -24.51
N GLU A 403 17.41 4.63 -25.44
CA GLU A 403 18.81 5.03 -25.18
C GLU A 403 18.93 6.03 -24.02
N PHE A 404 17.94 6.91 -23.85
CA PHE A 404 17.92 7.86 -22.75
C PHE A 404 17.65 7.18 -21.41
N ASP A 405 16.76 6.18 -21.38
CA ASP A 405 16.47 5.41 -20.19
C ASP A 405 17.71 4.63 -19.69
N VAL A 406 18.45 4.02 -20.64
CA VAL A 406 19.67 3.23 -20.37
C VAL A 406 20.85 4.10 -19.90
N GLN A 407 20.82 5.41 -20.06
CA GLN A 407 21.82 6.31 -19.45
C GLN A 407 21.75 6.36 -17.92
N SER A 408 20.65 5.92 -17.30
CA SER A 408 20.54 5.80 -15.85
C SER A 408 21.30 4.59 -15.33
N ASN A 409 22.26 4.79 -14.41
CA ASN A 409 23.02 3.69 -13.78
C ASN A 409 22.12 2.63 -13.13
N GLU A 410 20.95 3.03 -12.64
CA GLU A 410 19.97 2.13 -12.02
C GLU A 410 19.30 1.24 -13.08
N VAL A 411 18.89 1.82 -14.21
CA VAL A 411 18.34 1.07 -15.35
C VAL A 411 19.40 0.16 -15.95
N GLN A 412 20.65 0.64 -16.13
CA GLN A 412 21.76 -0.20 -16.60
C GLN A 412 21.97 -1.42 -15.72
N LYS A 413 21.93 -1.24 -14.38
CA LYS A 413 22.05 -2.35 -13.45
C LYS A 413 20.90 -3.34 -13.64
N TRP A 414 19.66 -2.88 -13.74
CA TRP A 414 18.49 -3.75 -13.95
C TRP A 414 18.57 -4.53 -15.26
N VAL A 415 18.98 -3.89 -16.35
CA VAL A 415 19.19 -4.53 -17.65
C VAL A 415 20.30 -5.59 -17.55
N LYS A 416 21.41 -5.26 -16.87
CA LYS A 416 22.51 -6.21 -16.63
C LYS A 416 22.03 -7.42 -15.81
N ASP A 417 21.32 -7.17 -14.71
CA ASP A 417 20.78 -8.22 -13.84
C ASP A 417 19.75 -9.09 -14.61
N TYR A 418 18.93 -8.47 -15.47
CA TYR A 418 17.98 -9.18 -16.34
C TYR A 418 18.68 -10.17 -17.30
N TYR A 419 19.72 -9.75 -17.98
CA TYR A 419 20.47 -10.64 -18.88
C TYR A 419 21.32 -11.67 -18.12
N ALA A 420 21.78 -11.36 -16.91
CA ALA A 420 22.54 -12.30 -16.09
C ALA A 420 21.65 -13.38 -15.44
N GLU A 421 20.45 -13.03 -15.03
CA GLU A 421 19.56 -13.92 -14.27
C GLU A 421 18.38 -14.47 -15.09
N GLY A 422 18.00 -13.79 -16.17
CA GLY A 422 16.93 -14.17 -17.09
C GLY A 422 15.53 -13.62 -16.73
N PRO A 423 14.59 -13.66 -17.70
CA PRO A 423 13.34 -12.91 -17.67
C PRO A 423 12.35 -13.33 -16.58
N LEU A 424 12.37 -14.59 -16.11
CA LEU A 424 11.46 -15.07 -15.06
C LEU A 424 12.01 -14.84 -13.64
N LYS A 425 13.29 -14.51 -13.50
CA LYS A 425 13.93 -14.17 -12.21
C LYS A 425 13.83 -12.67 -11.92
N ASN A 426 13.87 -11.83 -12.95
CA ASN A 426 13.75 -10.38 -12.88
C ASN A 426 12.46 -9.89 -13.52
N ASN A 427 11.50 -9.47 -12.70
CA ASN A 427 10.26 -8.84 -13.14
C ASN A 427 10.25 -7.38 -12.69
N PHE A 428 10.02 -6.47 -13.62
CA PHE A 428 10.07 -5.02 -13.39
C PHE A 428 8.67 -4.44 -13.33
N ASP A 429 8.14 -4.32 -12.11
CA ASP A 429 6.89 -3.58 -11.91
C ASP A 429 7.11 -2.08 -12.15
N ALA A 430 6.11 -1.39 -12.71
CA ALA A 430 6.17 0.05 -13.01
C ALA A 430 6.33 0.94 -11.77
N MET A 431 6.46 0.39 -10.57
CA MET A 431 6.38 1.11 -9.29
C MET A 431 5.11 1.99 -9.19
N ASN A 432 4.08 1.59 -9.92
CA ASN A 432 2.76 2.20 -9.97
C ASN A 432 1.73 1.11 -10.21
N ALA A 433 0.86 0.85 -9.23
CA ALA A 433 -0.09 -0.26 -9.26
C ALA A 433 -1.02 -0.25 -10.48
N TYR A 434 -1.40 0.92 -10.95
CA TYR A 434 -2.36 1.08 -12.04
C TYR A 434 -1.72 0.85 -13.39
N ILE A 435 -0.51 1.39 -13.59
CA ILE A 435 0.25 1.22 -14.83
C ILE A 435 0.74 -0.23 -14.95
N SER A 436 1.22 -0.84 -13.85
CA SER A 436 1.54 -2.27 -13.83
C SER A 436 0.31 -3.13 -14.13
N CYS A 437 -0.85 -2.81 -13.58
CA CYS A 437 -2.09 -3.50 -13.89
C CYS A 437 -2.45 -3.35 -15.38
N PHE A 438 -2.33 -2.14 -15.94
CA PHE A 438 -2.61 -1.88 -17.36
C PHE A 438 -1.67 -2.65 -18.28
N SER A 439 -0.37 -2.64 -18.04
CA SER A 439 0.58 -3.40 -18.88
C SER A 439 0.38 -4.91 -18.79
N MET A 440 0.08 -5.43 -17.59
CA MET A 440 -0.07 -6.87 -17.36
C MET A 440 -1.43 -7.42 -17.77
N THR A 441 -2.52 -6.65 -17.58
CA THR A 441 -3.90 -7.16 -17.71
C THR A 441 -4.79 -6.30 -18.62
N GLY A 442 -4.21 -5.30 -19.27
CA GLY A 442 -4.90 -4.38 -20.15
C GLY A 442 -5.96 -3.53 -19.45
N ILE A 443 -6.80 -2.89 -20.25
CA ILE A 443 -7.89 -2.03 -19.77
C ILE A 443 -8.96 -2.80 -19.01
N LEU A 444 -9.20 -4.08 -19.37
CA LEU A 444 -10.18 -4.92 -18.69
C LEU A 444 -9.77 -5.19 -17.23
N GLY A 445 -8.51 -5.55 -17.00
CA GLY A 445 -8.00 -5.74 -15.63
C GLY A 445 -7.99 -4.43 -14.83
N LEU A 446 -7.60 -3.32 -15.46
CA LEU A 446 -7.61 -2.01 -14.83
C LEU A 446 -9.03 -1.56 -14.44
N ILE A 447 -10.03 -1.80 -15.29
CA ILE A 447 -11.44 -1.54 -14.96
C ILE A 447 -11.88 -2.40 -13.77
N CYS A 448 -11.57 -3.70 -13.79
CA CYS A 448 -11.90 -4.58 -12.67
C CYS A 448 -11.25 -4.11 -11.35
N LEU A 449 -9.99 -3.65 -11.41
CA LEU A 449 -9.29 -3.13 -10.24
C LEU A 449 -9.96 -1.86 -9.69
N LEU A 450 -10.32 -0.92 -10.55
CA LEU A 450 -10.79 0.41 -10.16
C LEU A 450 -12.29 0.49 -9.87
N LEU A 451 -13.09 -0.38 -10.48
CA LEU A 451 -14.55 -0.35 -10.39
C LEU A 451 -15.09 -0.32 -8.95
N PRO A 452 -14.64 -1.18 -8.02
CA PRO A 452 -15.12 -1.16 -6.63
C PRO A 452 -14.80 0.15 -5.91
N TYR A 453 -13.63 0.74 -6.17
CA TYR A 453 -13.24 2.03 -5.57
C TYR A 453 -14.13 3.16 -6.06
N PHE A 454 -14.29 3.29 -7.37
CA PHE A 454 -15.15 4.34 -7.94
C PHE A 454 -16.59 4.18 -7.50
N TYR A 455 -17.10 2.94 -7.48
CA TYR A 455 -18.45 2.67 -6.98
C TYR A 455 -18.62 3.18 -5.55
N VAL A 456 -17.70 2.81 -4.65
CA VAL A 456 -17.77 3.18 -3.24
C VAL A 456 -17.56 4.69 -3.06
N LEU A 457 -16.59 5.31 -3.76
CA LEU A 457 -16.33 6.75 -3.68
C LEU A 457 -17.54 7.57 -4.14
N ILE A 458 -18.17 7.23 -5.25
CA ILE A 458 -19.35 7.93 -5.75
C ILE A 458 -20.50 7.81 -4.73
N ARG A 459 -20.72 6.61 -4.20
CA ARG A 459 -21.76 6.38 -3.19
C ARG A 459 -21.46 7.14 -1.90
N LEU A 460 -20.23 7.08 -1.42
CA LEU A 460 -19.82 7.76 -0.20
C LEU A 460 -19.93 9.29 -0.37
N GLY A 461 -19.51 9.84 -1.50
CA GLY A 461 -19.64 11.27 -1.81
C GLY A 461 -21.10 11.72 -1.80
N ARG A 462 -22.01 10.94 -2.45
CA ARG A 462 -23.47 11.22 -2.41
C ARG A 462 -24.01 11.16 -0.99
N THR A 463 -23.56 10.19 -0.19
CA THR A 463 -23.98 10.04 1.21
C THR A 463 -23.50 11.22 2.06
N ILE A 464 -22.27 11.70 1.87
CA ILE A 464 -21.73 12.89 2.56
C ILE A 464 -22.59 14.13 2.26
N LEU A 465 -22.96 14.33 0.99
CA LEU A 465 -23.78 15.48 0.60
C LEU A 465 -25.16 15.46 1.24
N ARG A 466 -25.81 14.29 1.33
CA ARG A 466 -27.15 14.11 1.91
C ARG A 466 -27.15 14.07 3.43
N CYS A 467 -26.05 13.65 4.06
CA CYS A 467 -25.99 13.48 5.51
C CYS A 467 -26.20 14.82 6.25
N LYS A 468 -27.19 14.89 7.10
CA LYS A 468 -27.52 16.07 7.93
C LYS A 468 -26.75 16.09 9.24
N GLU A 469 -26.44 14.92 9.81
CA GLU A 469 -25.70 14.80 11.07
C GLU A 469 -24.23 15.21 10.88
N SER A 470 -23.81 16.25 11.60
CA SER A 470 -22.46 16.83 11.43
C SER A 470 -21.33 15.85 11.80
N THR A 471 -21.53 15.08 12.88
CA THR A 471 -20.50 14.13 13.37
C THR A 471 -20.29 12.99 12.40
N LEU A 472 -21.37 12.37 11.92
CA LEU A 472 -21.31 11.31 10.92
C LEU A 472 -20.74 11.84 9.60
N LYS A 473 -21.15 13.03 9.15
CA LYS A 473 -20.64 13.66 7.93
C LYS A 473 -19.11 13.78 7.95
N ILE A 474 -18.52 14.21 9.06
CA ILE A 474 -17.05 14.32 9.19
C ILE A 474 -16.38 12.94 9.25
N ARG A 475 -17.00 11.91 9.86
CA ARG A 475 -16.49 10.54 9.77
C ARG A 475 -16.44 10.05 8.32
N LEU A 476 -17.54 10.21 7.59
CA LEU A 476 -17.64 9.81 6.18
C LEU A 476 -16.62 10.59 5.32
N LEU A 477 -16.44 11.89 5.59
CA LEU A 477 -15.45 12.71 4.91
C LEU A 477 -14.02 12.22 5.18
N GLY A 478 -13.69 11.88 6.42
CA GLY A 478 -12.38 11.32 6.77
C GLY A 478 -12.12 9.98 6.09
N LEU A 479 -13.12 9.08 6.01
CA LEU A 479 -13.02 7.83 5.24
C LEU A 479 -12.83 8.11 3.74
N PHE A 480 -13.54 9.08 3.19
CA PHE A 480 -13.42 9.48 1.79
C PHE A 480 -12.01 9.98 1.46
N ILE A 481 -11.46 10.87 2.30
CA ILE A 481 -10.10 11.39 2.16
C ILE A 481 -9.07 10.27 2.30
N ALA A 482 -9.21 9.40 3.31
CA ALA A 482 -8.30 8.29 3.54
C ALA A 482 -8.30 7.30 2.37
N LEU A 483 -9.47 6.99 1.80
CA LEU A 483 -9.57 6.10 0.64
C LEU A 483 -8.90 6.71 -0.59
N ILE A 484 -9.15 7.99 -0.91
CA ILE A 484 -8.47 8.69 -2.01
C ILE A 484 -6.97 8.73 -1.78
N ALA A 485 -6.51 9.14 -0.59
CA ALA A 485 -5.08 9.22 -0.27
C ALA A 485 -4.39 7.85 -0.41
N SER A 486 -5.02 6.78 0.05
CA SER A 486 -4.47 5.42 -0.07
C SER A 486 -4.49 4.90 -1.51
N MET A 487 -5.45 5.32 -2.34
CA MET A 487 -5.41 5.06 -3.78
C MET A 487 -4.25 5.81 -4.44
N VAL A 488 -4.05 7.09 -4.10
CA VAL A 488 -2.90 7.88 -4.58
C VAL A 488 -1.57 7.25 -4.15
N ALA A 489 -1.49 6.66 -2.95
CA ALA A 489 -0.32 5.89 -2.53
C ALA A 489 0.00 4.71 -3.46
N GLY A 490 -0.99 4.12 -4.12
CA GLY A 490 -0.82 3.10 -5.16
C GLY A 490 -0.10 3.59 -6.41
N CYS A 491 -0.02 4.90 -6.65
CA CYS A 491 0.82 5.47 -7.72
C CYS A 491 2.32 5.38 -7.43
N ASN A 492 2.72 5.04 -6.20
CA ASN A 492 4.13 4.92 -5.79
C ASN A 492 4.51 3.48 -5.42
N GLY A 493 3.77 2.49 -5.86
CA GLY A 493 4.05 1.08 -5.58
C GLY A 493 2.85 0.17 -5.76
N SER A 494 2.94 -1.05 -5.29
CA SER A 494 1.85 -2.03 -5.33
C SER A 494 0.77 -1.72 -4.30
N LEU A 495 -0.51 -1.86 -4.67
CA LEU A 495 -1.64 -1.75 -3.72
C LEU A 495 -1.61 -2.84 -2.63
N THR A 496 -0.95 -3.96 -2.86
CA THR A 496 -0.74 -4.99 -1.83
C THR A 496 0.18 -4.52 -0.70
N LEU A 497 1.08 -3.58 -0.97
CA LEU A 497 1.91 -2.91 0.05
C LEU A 497 1.12 -1.86 0.84
N VAL A 498 0.00 -1.39 0.29
CA VAL A 498 -0.90 -0.42 0.92
C VAL A 498 -2.17 -1.15 1.38
N TYR A 499 -2.03 -2.29 2.06
CA TYR A 499 -3.21 -3.12 2.38
C TYR A 499 -4.27 -2.39 3.24
N ALA A 500 -3.92 -1.31 3.89
CA ALA A 500 -4.86 -0.44 4.59
C ALA A 500 -5.98 0.12 3.68
N VAL A 501 -5.72 0.28 2.37
CA VAL A 501 -6.75 0.72 1.40
C VAL A 501 -7.94 -0.25 1.36
N TRP A 502 -7.69 -1.53 1.55
CA TRP A 502 -8.72 -2.58 1.55
C TRP A 502 -9.57 -2.54 2.82
N ILE A 503 -8.99 -2.15 3.96
CA ILE A 503 -9.72 -1.86 5.20
C ILE A 503 -10.66 -0.67 4.97
N LEU A 504 -10.15 0.40 4.37
CA LEU A 504 -10.92 1.61 4.09
C LEU A 504 -12.06 1.34 3.09
N LEU A 505 -11.82 0.52 2.07
CA LEU A 505 -12.84 0.12 1.10
C LEU A 505 -14.00 -0.61 1.79
N ALA A 506 -13.70 -1.55 2.69
CA ALA A 506 -14.70 -2.25 3.49
C ALA A 506 -15.52 -1.30 4.36
N LEU A 507 -14.86 -0.44 5.13
CA LEU A 507 -15.52 0.51 6.02
C LEU A 507 -16.37 1.54 5.27
N ALA A 508 -15.89 2.03 4.14
CA ALA A 508 -16.65 2.94 3.30
C ALA A 508 -17.92 2.25 2.73
N TYR A 509 -17.81 0.97 2.34
CA TYR A 509 -18.95 0.21 1.86
C TYR A 509 -19.96 -0.09 2.98
N ILE A 510 -19.50 -0.44 4.21
CA ILE A 510 -20.35 -0.60 5.39
C ILE A 510 -21.09 0.72 5.69
N ALA A 511 -20.40 1.84 5.68
CA ALA A 511 -20.98 3.14 5.96
C ALA A 511 -22.09 3.52 4.96
N VAL A 512 -21.86 3.29 3.67
CA VAL A 512 -22.85 3.57 2.61
C VAL A 512 -24.09 2.70 2.74
N THR A 513 -23.91 1.42 3.05
CA THR A 513 -25.04 0.46 3.17
C THR A 513 -25.88 0.73 4.42
N GLU A 514 -25.24 1.08 5.54
CA GLU A 514 -25.94 1.37 6.79
C GLU A 514 -26.76 2.67 6.70
N VAL A 515 -26.19 3.74 6.16
CA VAL A 515 -26.93 5.02 6.00
C VAL A 515 -28.15 4.82 5.11
N LYS A 516 -28.01 4.08 3.99
CA LYS A 516 -29.13 3.77 3.11
C LYS A 516 -30.23 2.97 3.81
N SER A 517 -29.86 1.99 4.64
CA SER A 517 -30.81 1.19 5.41
C SER A 517 -31.60 2.04 6.43
N LYS A 518 -30.92 2.98 7.11
CA LYS A 518 -31.57 3.92 8.05
C LYS A 518 -32.53 4.88 7.33
N GLU A 519 -32.13 5.42 6.17
CA GLU A 519 -32.97 6.30 5.36
C GLU A 519 -34.26 5.57 4.90
N LYS A 520 -34.14 4.30 4.46
CA LYS A 520 -35.29 3.49 4.03
C LYS A 520 -36.26 3.24 5.18
N LYS A 521 -35.78 2.85 6.37
CA LYS A 521 -36.63 2.64 7.55
C LYS A 521 -37.36 3.92 7.97
N ASN A 522 -36.69 5.07 7.92
CA ASN A 522 -37.33 6.34 8.26
C ASN A 522 -38.40 6.76 7.23
N SER A 523 -38.24 6.40 5.95
CA SER A 523 -39.25 6.67 4.92
C SER A 523 -40.46 5.70 4.97
N GLU A 524 -40.29 4.50 5.52
CA GLU A 524 -41.36 3.53 5.72
C GLU A 524 -42.14 3.80 7.03
N SER A 525 -41.57 4.56 7.97
CA SER A 525 -42.22 4.94 9.24
C SER A 525 -42.87 6.33 9.23
N ALA A 526 -42.67 7.12 8.17
CA ALA A 526 -43.27 8.43 7.93
C ALA A 526 -44.46 8.31 6.95
#